data_a83ea144cb65493a1165e2d6c39c2b4c
#
_entry.id   a83ea144cb65493a1165e2d6c39c2b4c
#
_cell.length_a   1.000
_cell.length_b   1.000
_cell.length_c   1.000
_cell.angle_alpha   90.00
_cell.angle_beta   90.00
_cell.angle_gamma   90.00
#
_symmetry.space_group_name_H-M   'P 1'
#
loop_
_entity.id
_entity.type
_entity.pdbx_description
1 polymer ?
#
loop_
_entity_poly.entity_id
_entity_poly.type
_entity_poly.pdbx_seq_one_letter_code
_entity_poly.pdbx_strand_id
1 'polypeptide(L)'
;MSQAKKRLAVLTGGGDCPGLNAVIRAVVKTALNNRYEIFGIENGFNGLVTGRMGLMDYKDVSGILPRGGTILGTTNRDNPFKFAVEENGELVYYDKRAEVLANLEKHGIEALVVIGGDGSLNIAARLAKECGIKVVGVPKTIDNDLPCTERTFGFDTAMAMATEALDRIHTTAESHHRVMALEVMGRYAGWIALHSGIAGGADVILIPEIPYSINSVIGKIRARQAAGKQFSIIVVAEGARPVGGEMSIARMVKGSFEPIRLGGAGEKLVREIEEKTGIESRCTVLGYLQRGGTPTPFDRVLSTRYGVAAAEACMRKEYNVMVSLQNDKIVTEPIEKVASEPRLVPVDSDIIRTGRQMGLCFG
;
A
#
# COMPACT_ATOMS: atom_id res chain seq x y z
N MET A 1 8.82 -45.90 1.65
CA MET A 1 8.69 -44.84 2.64
C MET A 1 8.11 -43.62 1.94
N SER A 2 6.91 -43.20 2.27
CA SER A 2 6.31 -41.97 1.72
C SER A 2 7.17 -40.82 2.18
N GLN A 3 7.79 -40.09 1.24
CA GLN A 3 8.51 -38.86 1.56
C GLN A 3 7.52 -37.92 2.21
N ALA A 4 7.83 -37.39 3.39
CA ALA A 4 7.00 -36.42 4.07
C ALA A 4 6.74 -35.25 3.10
N LYS A 5 5.47 -34.91 2.90
CA LYS A 5 5.11 -33.83 1.99
C LYS A 5 5.62 -32.50 2.57
N LYS A 6 6.33 -31.74 1.75
CA LYS A 6 6.81 -30.41 2.10
C LYS A 6 5.64 -29.43 2.09
N ARG A 7 5.55 -28.56 3.10
CA ARG A 7 4.41 -27.69 3.34
C ARG A 7 4.82 -26.23 3.49
N LEU A 8 4.14 -25.39 2.76
CA LEU A 8 4.25 -23.94 2.86
C LEU A 8 2.94 -23.36 3.37
N ALA A 9 2.98 -22.14 3.90
CA ALA A 9 1.78 -21.38 4.18
C ALA A 9 1.87 -19.98 3.61
N VAL A 10 0.70 -19.37 3.31
CA VAL A 10 0.60 -18.00 2.82
C VAL A 10 -0.46 -17.23 3.59
N LEU A 11 -0.14 -15.99 3.95
CA LEU A 11 -1.06 -15.05 4.58
C LEU A 11 -1.01 -13.67 3.93
N THR A 12 -2.09 -12.91 4.09
CA THR A 12 -2.19 -11.50 3.71
C THR A 12 -2.37 -10.64 4.96
N GLY A 13 -1.52 -9.63 5.14
CA GLY A 13 -1.52 -8.76 6.32
C GLY A 13 -1.64 -7.27 5.99
N GLY A 14 -2.23 -6.51 6.91
CA GLY A 14 -2.44 -5.08 6.77
C GLY A 14 -3.61 -4.70 5.86
N GLY A 15 -3.66 -3.46 5.38
CA GLY A 15 -4.70 -3.01 4.45
C GLY A 15 -4.67 -3.79 3.14
N ASP A 16 -5.82 -4.01 2.55
CA ASP A 16 -5.92 -4.66 1.24
C ASP A 16 -5.47 -3.74 0.09
N CYS A 17 -5.18 -4.35 -1.03
CA CYS A 17 -4.94 -3.65 -2.29
C CYS A 17 -5.22 -4.55 -3.49
N PRO A 18 -5.44 -3.99 -4.69
CA PRO A 18 -5.54 -4.76 -5.92
C PRO A 18 -4.24 -5.54 -6.21
N GLY A 19 -4.36 -6.82 -6.56
CA GLY A 19 -3.22 -7.70 -6.84
C GLY A 19 -2.95 -8.79 -5.79
N LEU A 20 -3.49 -8.68 -4.56
CA LEU A 20 -3.33 -9.71 -3.53
C LEU A 20 -3.71 -11.11 -4.01
N ASN A 21 -4.87 -11.25 -4.65
CA ASN A 21 -5.33 -12.52 -5.19
C ASN A 21 -4.43 -13.06 -6.31
N ALA A 22 -3.81 -12.18 -7.08
CA ALA A 22 -2.83 -12.58 -8.11
C ALA A 22 -1.56 -13.17 -7.48
N VAL A 23 -1.07 -12.58 -6.37
CA VAL A 23 0.06 -13.13 -5.60
C VAL A 23 -0.32 -14.49 -5.01
N ILE A 24 -1.46 -14.58 -4.29
CA ILE A 24 -1.93 -15.85 -3.71
C ILE A 24 -2.01 -16.94 -4.77
N ARG A 25 -2.64 -16.63 -5.91
CA ARG A 25 -2.75 -17.55 -7.03
C ARG A 25 -1.38 -18.03 -7.53
N ALA A 26 -0.43 -17.14 -7.66
CA ALA A 26 0.91 -17.47 -8.13
C ALA A 26 1.67 -18.35 -7.11
N VAL A 27 1.63 -18.01 -5.82
CA VAL A 27 2.23 -18.82 -4.73
C VAL A 27 1.64 -20.22 -4.74
N VAL A 28 0.30 -20.33 -4.72
CA VAL A 28 -0.40 -21.63 -4.65
C VAL A 28 -0.07 -22.50 -5.86
N LYS A 29 -0.20 -21.96 -7.07
CA LYS A 29 0.07 -22.73 -8.29
C LYS A 29 1.53 -23.15 -8.40
N THR A 30 2.47 -22.29 -8.03
CA THR A 30 3.90 -22.62 -8.05
C THR A 30 4.23 -23.71 -7.03
N ALA A 31 3.67 -23.63 -5.80
CA ALA A 31 3.85 -24.66 -4.79
C ALA A 31 3.32 -26.02 -5.27
N LEU A 32 2.08 -26.06 -5.73
CA LEU A 32 1.44 -27.31 -6.21
C LEU A 32 2.16 -27.94 -7.42
N ASN A 33 2.60 -27.12 -8.39
CA ASN A 33 3.37 -27.59 -9.55
C ASN A 33 4.71 -28.23 -9.15
N ASN A 34 5.27 -27.84 -8.00
CA ASN A 34 6.50 -28.38 -7.45
C ASN A 34 6.26 -29.41 -6.32
N ARG A 35 5.07 -29.97 -6.23
CA ARG A 35 4.68 -31.03 -5.28
C ARG A 35 4.75 -30.63 -3.80
N TYR A 36 4.60 -29.34 -3.50
CA TYR A 36 4.40 -28.85 -2.14
C TYR A 36 2.90 -28.80 -1.83
N GLU A 37 2.54 -29.06 -0.59
CA GLU A 37 1.23 -28.68 -0.04
C GLU A 37 1.32 -27.22 0.40
N ILE A 38 0.23 -26.47 0.19
CA ILE A 38 0.17 -25.05 0.55
C ILE A 38 -1.07 -24.76 1.41
N PHE A 39 -0.88 -24.09 2.53
CA PHE A 39 -1.93 -23.67 3.43
C PHE A 39 -2.22 -22.18 3.24
N GLY A 40 -3.49 -21.83 3.08
CA GLY A 40 -3.96 -20.45 3.18
C GLY A 40 -4.33 -20.14 4.64
N ILE A 41 -3.77 -19.06 5.19
CA ILE A 41 -4.07 -18.60 6.55
C ILE A 41 -5.09 -17.49 6.48
N GLU A 42 -6.23 -17.65 7.13
CA GLU A 42 -7.34 -16.71 7.14
C GLU A 42 -7.07 -15.49 8.02
N ASN A 43 -7.47 -14.31 7.54
CA ASN A 43 -7.37 -13.05 8.28
C ASN A 43 -5.94 -12.75 8.81
N GLY A 44 -4.91 -13.06 8.02
CA GLY A 44 -3.53 -12.70 8.31
C GLY A 44 -2.98 -13.29 9.60
N PHE A 45 -2.35 -12.46 10.43
CA PHE A 45 -1.76 -12.91 11.69
C PHE A 45 -2.81 -13.40 12.72
N ASN A 46 -4.07 -12.99 12.59
CA ASN A 46 -5.14 -13.54 13.42
C ASN A 46 -5.29 -15.05 13.21
N GLY A 47 -5.40 -15.48 11.96
CA GLY A 47 -5.49 -16.90 11.63
C GLY A 47 -4.25 -17.68 12.02
N LEU A 48 -3.08 -17.06 11.92
CA LEU A 48 -1.82 -17.68 12.35
C LEU A 48 -1.81 -17.95 13.86
N VAL A 49 -2.31 -17.01 14.68
CA VAL A 49 -2.45 -17.17 16.15
C VAL A 49 -3.55 -18.14 16.51
N THR A 50 -4.71 -18.07 15.85
CA THR A 50 -5.89 -18.88 16.19
C THR A 50 -5.91 -20.25 15.51
N GLY A 51 -4.94 -20.56 14.64
CA GLY A 51 -4.87 -21.83 13.91
C GLY A 51 -5.88 -21.94 12.75
N ARG A 52 -6.50 -20.84 12.30
CA ARG A 52 -7.40 -20.83 11.16
C ARG A 52 -6.62 -20.83 9.85
N MET A 53 -6.34 -22.03 9.37
CA MET A 53 -5.65 -22.25 8.11
C MET A 53 -6.12 -23.57 7.47
N GLY A 54 -6.15 -23.61 6.16
CA GLY A 54 -6.60 -24.78 5.39
C GLY A 54 -5.72 -25.04 4.18
N LEU A 55 -5.68 -26.30 3.75
CA LEU A 55 -5.05 -26.69 2.51
C LEU A 55 -5.75 -26.02 1.32
N MET A 56 -4.97 -25.53 0.39
CA MET A 56 -5.43 -24.91 -0.85
C MET A 56 -5.10 -25.78 -2.05
N ASP A 57 -6.00 -25.80 -3.02
CA ASP A 57 -5.80 -26.46 -4.30
C ASP A 57 -5.98 -25.50 -5.50
N TYR A 58 -5.90 -26.04 -6.73
CA TYR A 58 -6.09 -25.27 -7.96
C TYR A 58 -7.48 -24.63 -8.07
N LYS A 59 -8.50 -25.22 -7.43
CA LYS A 59 -9.89 -24.73 -7.50
C LYS A 59 -10.04 -23.46 -6.69
N ASP A 60 -9.41 -23.40 -5.51
CA ASP A 60 -9.46 -22.23 -4.61
C ASP A 60 -8.91 -20.98 -5.27
N VAL A 61 -7.96 -21.14 -6.21
CA VAL A 61 -7.31 -20.02 -6.89
C VAL A 61 -7.75 -19.85 -8.35
N SER A 62 -8.79 -20.55 -8.74
CA SER A 62 -9.37 -20.42 -10.09
C SER A 62 -10.17 -19.11 -10.20
N GLY A 63 -9.95 -18.34 -11.27
CA GLY A 63 -10.71 -17.12 -11.57
C GLY A 63 -10.43 -15.92 -10.66
N ILE A 64 -9.49 -16.00 -9.69
CA ILE A 64 -9.22 -14.91 -8.74
C ILE A 64 -8.25 -13.83 -9.25
N LEU A 65 -7.56 -14.06 -10.37
CA LEU A 65 -6.55 -13.13 -10.90
C LEU A 65 -7.06 -11.68 -11.05
N PRO A 66 -8.27 -11.43 -11.60
CA PRO A 66 -8.79 -10.07 -11.76
C PRO A 66 -9.55 -9.56 -10.52
N ARG A 67 -9.69 -10.34 -9.46
CA ARG A 67 -10.48 -9.96 -8.28
C ARG A 67 -9.65 -9.09 -7.35
N GLY A 68 -10.22 -7.93 -6.97
CA GLY A 68 -9.69 -7.09 -5.90
C GLY A 68 -9.87 -7.73 -4.52
N GLY A 69 -9.31 -7.09 -3.48
CA GLY A 69 -9.30 -7.63 -2.13
C GLY A 69 -8.47 -8.92 -2.01
N THR A 70 -8.77 -9.74 -1.01
CA THR A 70 -8.08 -11.01 -0.75
C THR A 70 -9.08 -12.12 -0.38
N ILE A 71 -8.93 -13.30 -0.97
CA ILE A 71 -9.75 -14.48 -0.64
C ILE A 71 -9.44 -15.03 0.75
N LEU A 72 -8.27 -14.71 1.30
CA LEU A 72 -7.85 -15.15 2.65
C LEU A 72 -8.33 -14.20 3.75
N GLY A 73 -8.85 -13.03 3.41
CA GLY A 73 -9.10 -11.97 4.38
C GLY A 73 -7.80 -11.38 4.93
N THR A 74 -7.90 -10.25 5.61
CA THR A 74 -6.75 -9.55 6.17
C THR A 74 -7.14 -8.78 7.43
N THR A 75 -6.15 -8.45 8.26
CA THR A 75 -6.33 -7.59 9.43
C THR A 75 -5.11 -6.70 9.64
N ASN A 76 -5.34 -5.53 10.24
CA ASN A 76 -4.30 -4.58 10.63
C ASN A 76 -4.22 -4.39 12.16
N ARG A 77 -4.78 -5.31 12.95
CA ARG A 77 -4.85 -5.22 14.42
C ARG A 77 -4.11 -6.33 15.15
N ASP A 78 -3.96 -7.50 14.51
CA ASP A 78 -3.51 -8.72 15.19
C ASP A 78 -1.99 -8.90 15.05
N ASN A 79 -1.25 -8.39 16.05
CA ASN A 79 0.19 -8.57 16.15
C ASN A 79 0.49 -9.70 17.14
N PRO A 80 1.13 -10.81 16.75
CA PRO A 80 1.44 -11.92 17.65
C PRO A 80 2.23 -11.52 18.90
N PHE A 81 3.05 -10.46 18.81
CA PHE A 81 3.82 -9.93 19.95
C PHE A 81 3.00 -9.06 20.91
N LYS A 82 1.85 -8.57 20.45
CA LYS A 82 0.95 -7.68 21.20
C LYS A 82 -0.46 -7.89 20.68
N PHE A 83 -0.98 -9.09 20.87
CA PHE A 83 -2.29 -9.51 20.38
C PHE A 83 -3.38 -8.94 21.26
N ALA A 84 -4.28 -8.15 20.68
CA ALA A 84 -5.36 -7.51 21.40
C ALA A 84 -6.53 -8.49 21.60
N VAL A 85 -6.97 -8.65 22.83
CA VAL A 85 -8.19 -9.37 23.22
C VAL A 85 -9.10 -8.41 23.96
N GLU A 86 -10.39 -8.39 23.64
CA GLU A 86 -11.36 -7.58 24.36
C GLU A 86 -11.85 -8.36 25.58
N GLU A 87 -11.59 -7.83 26.78
CA GLU A 87 -12.01 -8.38 28.05
C GLU A 87 -12.75 -7.30 28.86
N ASN A 88 -13.99 -7.55 29.21
CA ASN A 88 -14.83 -6.61 29.98
C ASN A 88 -14.94 -5.19 29.34
N GLY A 89 -14.88 -5.11 28.00
CA GLY A 89 -14.94 -3.83 27.27
C GLY A 89 -13.60 -3.06 27.18
N GLU A 90 -12.52 -3.65 27.69
CA GLU A 90 -11.17 -3.10 27.57
C GLU A 90 -10.29 -4.00 26.68
N LEU A 91 -9.30 -3.37 25.98
CA LEU A 91 -8.33 -4.10 25.19
C LEU A 91 -7.15 -4.53 26.06
N VAL A 92 -7.03 -5.83 26.29
CA VAL A 92 -5.88 -6.47 26.95
C VAL A 92 -4.96 -7.05 25.90
N TYR A 93 -3.65 -6.93 26.10
CA TYR A 93 -2.65 -7.36 25.12
C TYR A 93 -1.85 -8.55 25.61
N TYR A 94 -1.75 -9.58 24.77
CA TYR A 94 -1.04 -10.83 25.07
C TYR A 94 0.05 -11.13 24.04
N ASP A 95 1.13 -11.75 24.50
CA ASP A 95 2.12 -12.38 23.63
C ASP A 95 1.59 -13.74 23.19
N LYS A 96 1.39 -13.93 21.90
CA LYS A 96 0.82 -15.12 21.26
C LYS A 96 1.81 -15.86 20.35
N ARG A 97 3.13 -15.62 20.54
CA ARG A 97 4.18 -16.29 19.75
C ARG A 97 4.18 -17.80 19.93
N ALA A 98 3.88 -18.29 21.14
CA ALA A 98 3.83 -19.72 21.44
C ALA A 98 2.73 -20.41 20.62
N GLU A 99 1.55 -19.79 20.51
CA GLU A 99 0.43 -20.29 19.70
C GLU A 99 0.79 -20.31 18.21
N VAL A 100 1.51 -19.29 17.72
CA VAL A 100 2.01 -19.26 16.32
C VAL A 100 2.91 -20.47 16.07
N LEU A 101 3.89 -20.71 16.92
CA LEU A 101 4.83 -21.84 16.78
C LEU A 101 4.08 -23.18 16.81
N ALA A 102 3.19 -23.36 17.81
CA ALA A 102 2.41 -24.58 17.93
C ALA A 102 1.52 -24.87 16.71
N ASN A 103 0.92 -23.82 16.13
CA ASN A 103 0.07 -23.96 14.94
C ASN A 103 0.90 -24.32 13.69
N LEU A 104 2.07 -23.71 13.49
CA LEU A 104 2.98 -24.06 12.38
C LEU A 104 3.50 -25.49 12.51
N GLU A 105 3.90 -25.91 13.72
CA GLU A 105 4.38 -27.26 14.00
C GLU A 105 3.27 -28.31 13.80
N LYS A 106 2.06 -28.04 14.34
CA LYS A 106 0.88 -28.91 14.18
C LYS A 106 0.57 -29.25 12.73
N HIS A 107 0.73 -28.28 11.84
CA HIS A 107 0.46 -28.44 10.41
C HIS A 107 1.73 -28.81 9.62
N GLY A 108 2.89 -28.89 10.25
CA GLY A 108 4.18 -29.23 9.62
C GLY A 108 4.60 -28.20 8.58
N ILE A 109 4.32 -26.91 8.82
CA ILE A 109 4.67 -25.82 7.90
C ILE A 109 6.18 -25.54 7.95
N GLU A 110 6.86 -25.67 6.82
CA GLU A 110 8.29 -25.45 6.72
C GLU A 110 8.66 -23.96 6.56
N ALA A 111 7.85 -23.20 5.85
CA ALA A 111 8.08 -21.77 5.64
C ALA A 111 6.75 -21.02 5.40
N LEU A 112 6.77 -19.73 5.71
CA LEU A 112 5.65 -18.81 5.65
C LEU A 112 5.89 -17.73 4.62
N VAL A 113 4.99 -17.59 3.63
CA VAL A 113 4.94 -16.45 2.72
C VAL A 113 4.04 -15.38 3.34
N VAL A 114 4.60 -14.21 3.61
CA VAL A 114 3.88 -13.06 4.20
C VAL A 114 3.72 -11.97 3.15
N ILE A 115 2.47 -11.75 2.72
CA ILE A 115 2.12 -10.71 1.77
C ILE A 115 1.65 -9.49 2.56
N GLY A 116 2.44 -8.41 2.60
CA GLY A 116 2.10 -7.28 3.45
C GLY A 116 2.90 -6.00 3.18
N GLY A 117 2.47 -4.91 3.82
CA GLY A 117 3.20 -3.65 3.89
C GLY A 117 4.24 -3.67 5.01
N ASP A 118 4.80 -2.49 5.32
CA ASP A 118 5.82 -2.25 6.34
C ASP A 118 5.52 -2.93 7.69
N GLY A 119 4.35 -2.69 8.27
CA GLY A 119 3.95 -3.27 9.56
C GLY A 119 3.91 -4.80 9.54
N SER A 120 3.35 -5.41 8.49
CA SER A 120 3.25 -6.87 8.37
C SER A 120 4.61 -7.52 8.12
N LEU A 121 5.45 -6.90 7.28
CA LEU A 121 6.80 -7.41 7.00
C LEU A 121 7.73 -7.22 8.21
N ASN A 122 7.53 -6.17 9.00
CA ASN A 122 8.23 -5.99 10.28
C ASN A 122 7.86 -7.11 11.28
N ILE A 123 6.56 -7.45 11.40
CA ILE A 123 6.14 -8.59 12.22
C ILE A 123 6.80 -9.88 11.72
N ALA A 124 6.82 -10.11 10.40
CA ALA A 124 7.45 -11.28 9.80
C ALA A 124 8.96 -11.34 10.10
N ALA A 125 9.68 -10.22 9.97
CA ALA A 125 11.10 -10.12 10.29
C ALA A 125 11.36 -10.44 11.78
N ARG A 126 10.51 -9.94 12.69
CA ARG A 126 10.60 -10.25 14.11
C ARG A 126 10.32 -11.72 14.41
N LEU A 127 9.30 -12.33 13.79
CA LEU A 127 9.01 -13.76 13.92
C LEU A 127 10.20 -14.62 13.44
N ALA A 128 10.84 -14.20 12.35
CA ALA A 128 12.07 -14.87 11.89
C ALA A 128 13.19 -14.77 12.91
N LYS A 129 13.49 -13.57 13.41
CA LYS A 129 14.59 -13.28 14.32
C LYS A 129 14.39 -13.87 15.72
N GLU A 130 13.19 -13.70 16.29
CA GLU A 130 12.92 -14.01 17.68
C GLU A 130 12.37 -15.43 17.89
N CYS A 131 11.71 -16.01 16.85
CA CYS A 131 11.08 -17.33 16.94
C CYS A 131 11.66 -18.37 15.98
N GLY A 132 12.62 -18.00 15.12
CA GLY A 132 13.24 -18.92 14.16
C GLY A 132 12.31 -19.35 13.02
N ILE A 133 11.18 -18.66 12.81
CA ILE A 133 10.23 -18.97 11.73
C ILE A 133 10.85 -18.57 10.39
N LYS A 134 10.84 -19.49 9.42
CA LYS A 134 11.32 -19.25 8.07
C LYS A 134 10.29 -18.45 7.29
N VAL A 135 10.62 -17.22 6.89
CA VAL A 135 9.69 -16.32 6.21
C VAL A 135 10.22 -15.86 4.87
N VAL A 136 9.29 -15.62 3.92
CA VAL A 136 9.55 -14.90 2.68
C VAL A 136 8.49 -13.81 2.56
N GLY A 137 8.92 -12.55 2.50
CA GLY A 137 8.06 -11.38 2.36
C GLY A 137 7.72 -11.07 0.91
N VAL A 138 6.50 -10.53 0.69
CA VAL A 138 6.06 -9.99 -0.60
C VAL A 138 5.57 -8.55 -0.40
N PRO A 139 6.14 -7.57 -1.15
CA PRO A 139 5.91 -6.15 -0.91
C PRO A 139 4.54 -5.70 -1.40
N LYS A 140 3.60 -5.52 -0.48
CA LYS A 140 2.21 -5.12 -0.71
C LYS A 140 1.93 -3.76 -0.07
N THR A 141 1.73 -2.74 -0.88
CA THR A 141 1.17 -1.44 -0.47
C THR A 141 0.79 -0.63 -1.71
N ILE A 142 -0.27 0.16 -1.61
CA ILE A 142 -0.59 1.15 -2.65
C ILE A 142 0.32 2.37 -2.57
N ASP A 143 0.97 2.61 -1.43
CA ASP A 143 1.72 3.83 -1.13
C ASP A 143 3.11 3.85 -1.80
N ASN A 144 3.60 2.69 -2.30
CA ASN A 144 4.90 2.50 -2.94
C ASN A 144 6.09 2.96 -2.07
N ASP A 145 5.92 2.83 -0.76
CA ASP A 145 6.80 3.37 0.28
C ASP A 145 7.72 2.32 0.93
N LEU A 146 7.71 1.07 0.44
CA LEU A 146 8.62 0.05 0.95
C LEU A 146 10.03 0.22 0.38
N PRO A 147 11.07 0.18 1.24
CA PRO A 147 12.46 0.24 0.78
C PRO A 147 12.85 -1.04 0.02
N CYS A 148 14.00 -1.00 -0.63
CA CYS A 148 14.59 -2.10 -1.39
C CYS A 148 13.83 -2.57 -2.63
N THR A 149 12.66 -2.02 -2.95
CA THR A 149 11.93 -2.31 -4.17
C THR A 149 11.55 -1.05 -4.94
N GLU A 150 11.64 -1.08 -6.26
CA GLU A 150 11.23 0.04 -7.12
C GLU A 150 9.71 0.21 -7.16
N ARG A 151 8.97 -0.90 -7.08
CA ARG A 151 7.51 -0.92 -7.16
C ARG A 151 6.92 -1.93 -6.19
N THR A 152 5.86 -1.51 -5.52
CA THR A 152 4.96 -2.41 -4.79
C THR A 152 3.72 -2.66 -5.64
N PHE A 153 3.14 -3.85 -5.56
CA PHE A 153 1.89 -4.09 -6.26
C PHE A 153 0.71 -3.43 -5.53
N GLY A 154 -0.28 -3.02 -6.30
CA GLY A 154 -1.41 -2.21 -5.86
C GLY A 154 -1.22 -0.72 -6.12
N PHE A 155 0.02 -0.25 -6.24
CA PHE A 155 0.34 1.15 -6.52
C PHE A 155 -0.13 1.60 -7.91
N ASP A 156 0.12 0.79 -8.95
CA ASP A 156 -0.27 1.14 -10.31
C ASP A 156 -1.81 1.27 -10.44
N THR A 157 -2.54 0.39 -9.79
CA THR A 157 -4.00 0.45 -9.76
C THR A 157 -4.50 1.68 -9.00
N ALA A 158 -3.90 2.01 -7.85
CA ALA A 158 -4.25 3.21 -7.09
C ALA A 158 -3.98 4.49 -7.88
N MET A 159 -2.85 4.55 -8.59
CA MET A 159 -2.49 5.65 -9.49
C MET A 159 -3.48 5.76 -10.65
N ALA A 160 -3.83 4.65 -11.31
CA ALA A 160 -4.79 4.62 -12.40
C ALA A 160 -6.18 5.13 -11.94
N MET A 161 -6.65 4.70 -10.76
CA MET A 161 -7.91 5.16 -10.17
C MET A 161 -7.88 6.68 -9.89
N ALA A 162 -6.79 7.19 -9.35
CA ALA A 162 -6.64 8.61 -9.09
C ALA A 162 -6.58 9.43 -10.40
N THR A 163 -5.92 8.91 -11.44
CA THR A 163 -5.86 9.53 -12.77
C THR A 163 -7.26 9.58 -13.41
N GLU A 164 -8.02 8.48 -13.37
CA GLU A 164 -9.40 8.46 -13.87
C GLU A 164 -10.29 9.47 -13.12
N ALA A 165 -10.11 9.60 -11.82
CA ALA A 165 -10.84 10.60 -11.04
C ALA A 165 -10.48 12.03 -11.48
N LEU A 166 -9.20 12.31 -11.77
CA LEU A 166 -8.76 13.61 -12.30
C LEU A 166 -9.38 13.92 -13.65
N ASP A 167 -9.41 12.96 -14.58
CA ASP A 167 -10.03 13.12 -15.91
C ASP A 167 -11.50 13.54 -15.77
N ARG A 168 -12.23 12.96 -14.80
CA ARG A 168 -13.63 13.30 -14.51
C ARG A 168 -13.75 14.71 -13.89
N ILE A 169 -12.87 15.07 -12.96
CA ILE A 169 -12.85 16.36 -12.27
C ILE A 169 -12.51 17.49 -13.24
N HIS A 170 -11.64 17.27 -14.22
CA HIS A 170 -11.26 18.25 -15.22
C HIS A 170 -12.47 18.88 -15.91
N THR A 171 -13.38 18.07 -16.41
CA THR A 171 -14.52 18.56 -17.19
C THR A 171 -15.48 19.40 -16.35
N THR A 172 -15.70 19.05 -15.08
CA THR A 172 -16.54 19.83 -14.19
C THR A 172 -15.83 21.11 -13.70
N ALA A 173 -14.51 21.06 -13.47
CA ALA A 173 -13.73 22.24 -13.12
C ALA A 173 -13.75 23.29 -14.22
N GLU A 174 -13.57 22.88 -15.48
CA GLU A 174 -13.64 23.75 -16.65
C GLU A 174 -15.04 24.35 -16.84
N SER A 175 -16.09 23.53 -16.75
CA SER A 175 -17.48 23.98 -16.93
C SER A 175 -17.93 25.02 -15.91
N HIS A 176 -17.42 24.95 -14.69
CA HIS A 176 -17.81 25.82 -13.58
C HIS A 176 -16.77 26.88 -13.21
N HIS A 177 -15.63 26.92 -13.88
CA HIS A 177 -14.54 27.86 -13.60
C HIS A 177 -14.04 27.82 -12.14
N ARG A 178 -13.86 26.59 -11.61
CA ARG A 178 -13.52 26.33 -10.22
C ARG A 178 -12.10 25.88 -10.02
N VAL A 179 -11.63 26.00 -8.80
CA VAL A 179 -10.47 25.20 -8.32
C VAL A 179 -10.98 23.87 -7.78
N MET A 180 -10.50 22.78 -8.34
CA MET A 180 -10.86 21.44 -7.89
C MET A 180 -9.62 20.71 -7.35
N ALA A 181 -9.70 20.25 -6.10
CA ALA A 181 -8.66 19.43 -5.48
C ALA A 181 -9.09 17.97 -5.41
N LEU A 182 -8.19 17.06 -5.71
CA LEU A 182 -8.31 15.63 -5.44
C LEU A 182 -7.37 15.25 -4.30
N GLU A 183 -7.92 14.83 -3.16
CA GLU A 183 -7.14 14.27 -2.06
C GLU A 183 -6.97 12.76 -2.28
N VAL A 184 -5.70 12.30 -2.27
CA VAL A 184 -5.32 10.91 -2.49
C VAL A 184 -4.59 10.34 -1.29
N MET A 185 -4.64 9.02 -1.12
CA MET A 185 -3.87 8.28 -0.12
C MET A 185 -2.36 8.35 -0.42
N GLY A 186 -1.56 7.73 0.42
CA GLY A 186 -0.10 7.66 0.30
C GLY A 186 0.61 7.82 1.64
N ARG A 187 -0.12 8.07 2.73
CA ARG A 187 0.39 8.28 4.08
C ARG A 187 1.48 9.35 4.12
N TYR A 188 2.71 8.93 4.40
CA TYR A 188 3.88 9.81 4.54
C TYR A 188 4.66 9.98 3.23
N ALA A 189 4.25 9.29 2.15
CA ALA A 189 4.90 9.30 0.84
C ALA A 189 3.97 9.85 -0.25
N GLY A 190 4.49 10.75 -1.07
CA GLY A 190 3.73 11.44 -2.11
C GLY A 190 3.65 10.71 -3.46
N TRP A 191 4.00 9.43 -3.53
CA TRP A 191 4.09 8.70 -4.81
C TRP A 191 2.80 8.69 -5.62
N ILE A 192 1.65 8.42 -4.97
CA ILE A 192 0.35 8.41 -5.68
C ILE A 192 0.04 9.79 -6.21
N ALA A 193 0.13 10.82 -5.35
CA ALA A 193 -0.17 12.20 -5.74
C ALA A 193 0.73 12.69 -6.89
N LEU A 194 2.03 12.39 -6.82
CA LEU A 194 3.00 12.79 -7.82
C LEU A 194 2.70 12.16 -9.19
N HIS A 195 2.57 10.83 -9.20
CA HIS A 195 2.37 10.12 -10.46
C HIS A 195 0.99 10.39 -11.08
N SER A 196 -0.07 10.35 -10.28
CA SER A 196 -1.42 10.64 -10.78
C SER A 196 -1.59 12.11 -11.17
N GLY A 197 -0.97 13.03 -10.43
CA GLY A 197 -1.01 14.46 -10.74
C GLY A 197 -0.34 14.79 -12.07
N ILE A 198 0.81 14.17 -12.37
CA ILE A 198 1.47 14.33 -13.68
C ILE A 198 0.63 13.66 -14.78
N ALA A 199 0.17 12.43 -14.55
CA ALA A 199 -0.62 11.68 -15.54
C ALA A 199 -1.97 12.32 -15.83
N GLY A 200 -2.64 12.88 -14.82
CA GLY A 200 -3.95 13.52 -14.92
C GLY A 200 -3.89 15.03 -15.19
N GLY A 201 -2.71 15.60 -15.50
CA GLY A 201 -2.57 17.00 -15.93
C GLY A 201 -2.91 18.03 -14.84
N ALA A 202 -2.58 17.74 -13.58
CA ALA A 202 -2.75 18.70 -12.48
C ALA A 202 -1.88 19.94 -12.67
N ASP A 203 -2.31 21.07 -12.14
CA ASP A 203 -1.55 22.34 -12.14
C ASP A 203 -0.69 22.49 -10.89
N VAL A 204 -1.15 21.88 -9.80
CA VAL A 204 -0.49 21.87 -8.49
C VAL A 204 -0.50 20.42 -7.95
N ILE A 205 0.64 19.97 -7.44
CA ILE A 205 0.79 18.66 -6.81
C ILE A 205 1.46 18.86 -5.45
N LEU A 206 0.73 18.55 -4.37
CA LEU A 206 1.21 18.72 -3.00
C LEU A 206 1.50 17.34 -2.37
N ILE A 207 2.75 17.16 -1.94
CA ILE A 207 3.25 15.91 -1.36
C ILE A 207 3.85 16.15 0.02
N PRO A 208 3.89 15.13 0.90
CA PRO A 208 4.43 15.27 2.26
C PRO A 208 5.89 15.74 2.30
N GLU A 209 6.68 15.34 1.32
CA GLU A 209 8.12 15.59 1.23
C GLU A 209 8.46 17.05 0.91
N ILE A 210 7.51 17.79 0.33
CA ILE A 210 7.67 19.21 -0.01
C ILE A 210 6.57 20.00 0.73
N PRO A 211 6.88 20.60 1.91
CA PRO A 211 5.91 21.48 2.60
C PRO A 211 5.52 22.64 1.69
N TYR A 212 4.22 22.88 1.55
CA TYR A 212 3.72 23.88 0.62
C TYR A 212 3.51 25.25 1.25
N SER A 213 3.69 26.31 0.46
CA SER A 213 3.23 27.66 0.77
C SER A 213 1.89 27.92 0.09
N ILE A 214 0.89 28.31 0.85
CA ILE A 214 -0.41 28.69 0.29
C ILE A 214 -0.28 29.85 -0.73
N ASN A 215 0.65 30.76 -0.48
CA ASN A 215 0.90 31.87 -1.41
C ASN A 215 1.46 31.38 -2.76
N SER A 216 2.31 30.35 -2.79
CA SER A 216 2.78 29.73 -4.03
C SER A 216 1.63 29.10 -4.80
N VAL A 217 0.76 28.35 -4.11
CA VAL A 217 -0.44 27.72 -4.70
C VAL A 217 -1.37 28.79 -5.31
N ILE A 218 -1.70 29.84 -4.55
CA ILE A 218 -2.54 30.96 -5.03
C ILE A 218 -1.85 31.70 -6.18
N GLY A 219 -0.54 31.90 -6.10
CA GLY A 219 0.24 32.51 -7.18
C GLY A 219 0.12 31.73 -8.49
N LYS A 220 0.19 30.40 -8.44
CA LYS A 220 -0.02 29.53 -9.62
C LYS A 220 -1.46 29.65 -10.16
N ILE A 221 -2.48 29.64 -9.31
CA ILE A 221 -3.88 29.79 -9.73
C ILE A 221 -4.09 31.14 -10.44
N ARG A 222 -3.59 32.23 -9.85
CA ARG A 222 -3.70 33.58 -10.43
C ARG A 222 -2.93 33.71 -11.75
N ALA A 223 -1.75 33.13 -11.85
CA ALA A 223 -0.98 33.12 -13.10
C ALA A 223 -1.75 32.39 -14.23
N ARG A 224 -2.45 31.31 -13.91
CA ARG A 224 -3.30 30.59 -14.86
C ARG A 224 -4.49 31.47 -15.32
N GLN A 225 -5.16 32.13 -14.37
CA GLN A 225 -6.25 33.06 -14.68
C GLN A 225 -5.78 34.20 -15.61
N ALA A 226 -4.62 34.81 -15.32
CA ALA A 226 -4.03 35.83 -16.15
C ALA A 226 -3.68 35.33 -17.57
N ALA A 227 -3.36 34.03 -17.72
CA ALA A 227 -3.17 33.36 -19.00
C ALA A 227 -4.48 32.89 -19.67
N GLY A 228 -5.65 33.31 -19.17
CA GLY A 228 -6.97 32.98 -19.74
C GLY A 228 -7.54 31.62 -19.33
N LYS A 229 -6.91 30.91 -18.38
CA LYS A 229 -7.39 29.63 -17.86
C LYS A 229 -8.22 29.86 -16.59
N GLN A 230 -9.52 29.65 -16.68
CA GLN A 230 -10.46 29.98 -15.61
C GLN A 230 -10.59 28.94 -14.50
N PHE A 231 -9.98 27.76 -14.65
CA PHE A 231 -10.00 26.67 -13.65
C PHE A 231 -8.60 26.20 -13.30
N SER A 232 -8.46 25.49 -12.18
CA SER A 232 -7.21 24.83 -11.79
C SER A 232 -7.47 23.49 -11.12
N ILE A 233 -6.62 22.53 -11.39
CA ILE A 233 -6.64 21.18 -10.82
C ILE A 233 -5.48 21.01 -9.85
N ILE A 234 -5.79 20.56 -8.65
CA ILE A 234 -4.82 20.33 -7.58
C ILE A 234 -4.90 18.86 -7.14
N VAL A 235 -3.76 18.19 -7.03
CA VAL A 235 -3.66 16.88 -6.37
C VAL A 235 -2.98 17.08 -5.03
N VAL A 236 -3.59 16.54 -3.97
CA VAL A 236 -3.11 16.68 -2.59
C VAL A 236 -2.95 15.29 -1.99
N ALA A 237 -1.73 14.92 -1.60
CA ALA A 237 -1.55 13.75 -0.75
C ALA A 237 -2.15 13.99 0.64
N GLU A 238 -2.80 12.99 1.23
CA GLU A 238 -3.39 13.09 2.60
C GLU A 238 -2.39 13.53 3.67
N GLY A 239 -1.09 13.27 3.45
CA GLY A 239 0.02 13.69 4.31
C GLY A 239 0.65 15.03 3.94
N ALA A 240 0.14 15.75 2.93
CA ALA A 240 0.66 17.07 2.58
C ALA A 240 0.44 18.07 3.73
N ARG A 241 1.42 18.97 3.94
CA ARG A 241 1.41 19.94 5.04
C ARG A 241 1.90 21.31 4.58
N PRO A 242 1.38 22.41 5.16
CA PRO A 242 1.93 23.72 4.91
C PRO A 242 3.30 23.91 5.58
N VAL A 243 4.08 24.87 5.09
CA VAL A 243 5.34 25.27 5.72
C VAL A 243 5.08 25.71 7.16
N GLY A 244 5.82 25.12 8.12
CA GLY A 244 5.65 25.38 9.56
C GLY A 244 4.40 24.75 10.18
N GLY A 245 3.62 23.98 9.43
CA GLY A 245 2.42 23.29 9.91
C GLY A 245 2.60 21.78 10.01
N GLU A 246 1.56 21.11 10.51
CA GLU A 246 1.52 19.66 10.71
C GLU A 246 0.58 18.99 9.70
N MET A 247 0.75 17.66 9.54
CA MET A 247 -0.17 16.83 8.74
C MET A 247 -1.56 16.83 9.34
N SER A 248 -2.57 16.75 8.50
CA SER A 248 -3.96 16.67 8.94
C SER A 248 -4.31 15.27 9.40
N ILE A 249 -4.82 15.15 10.63
CA ILE A 249 -5.26 13.88 11.22
C ILE A 249 -6.79 13.82 11.14
N ALA A 250 -7.31 12.85 10.37
CA ALA A 250 -8.76 12.63 10.26
C ALA A 250 -9.31 11.92 11.51
N ARG A 251 -8.59 10.91 12.03
CA ARG A 251 -8.99 10.18 13.24
C ARG A 251 -7.87 9.33 13.82
N MET A 252 -8.04 8.95 15.10
CA MET A 252 -7.22 7.95 15.79
C MET A 252 -7.97 6.63 15.90
N VAL A 253 -7.29 5.49 15.62
CA VAL A 253 -7.87 4.14 15.71
C VAL A 253 -7.13 3.34 16.77
N LYS A 254 -7.80 3.05 17.88
CA LYS A 254 -7.25 2.23 18.98
C LYS A 254 -6.99 0.78 18.50
N GLY A 255 -5.91 0.17 18.96
CA GLY A 255 -5.58 -1.23 18.69
C GLY A 255 -5.03 -1.52 17.27
N SER A 256 -4.89 -0.51 16.40
CA SER A 256 -4.22 -0.65 15.11
C SER A 256 -2.69 -0.55 15.26
N PHE A 257 -1.93 -1.25 14.42
CA PHE A 257 -0.48 -1.06 14.31
C PHE A 257 -0.13 0.39 13.95
N GLU A 258 -1.03 1.04 13.25
CA GLU A 258 -0.96 2.41 12.80
C GLU A 258 -2.20 3.15 13.31
N PRO A 259 -2.11 3.79 14.48
CA PRO A 259 -3.27 4.45 15.07
C PRO A 259 -3.72 5.71 14.32
N ILE A 260 -2.80 6.42 13.67
CA ILE A 260 -3.07 7.67 12.98
C ILE A 260 -3.68 7.39 11.61
N ARG A 261 -4.81 8.04 11.31
CA ARG A 261 -5.39 8.12 9.97
C ARG A 261 -5.31 9.56 9.53
N LEU A 262 -4.50 9.78 8.49
CA LEU A 262 -4.37 11.09 7.85
C LEU A 262 -5.63 11.40 7.03
N GLY A 263 -5.83 12.66 6.66
CA GLY A 263 -6.93 13.12 5.82
C GLY A 263 -7.43 14.50 6.16
N GLY A 264 -8.14 15.12 5.21
CA GLY A 264 -8.67 16.46 5.34
C GLY A 264 -7.68 17.56 4.94
N ALA A 265 -6.52 17.21 4.38
CA ALA A 265 -5.54 18.17 3.86
C ALA A 265 -6.12 18.97 2.69
N GLY A 266 -6.82 18.27 1.77
CA GLY A 266 -7.47 18.89 0.62
C GLY A 266 -8.61 19.84 1.00
N GLU A 267 -9.45 19.45 1.97
CA GLU A 267 -10.55 20.30 2.45
C GLU A 267 -10.02 21.58 3.10
N LYS A 268 -8.97 21.49 3.91
CA LYS A 268 -8.33 22.67 4.52
C LYS A 268 -7.76 23.59 3.45
N LEU A 269 -7.07 23.02 2.48
CA LEU A 269 -6.45 23.75 1.37
C LEU A 269 -7.48 24.54 0.56
N VAL A 270 -8.57 23.88 0.10
CA VAL A 270 -9.57 24.55 -0.75
C VAL A 270 -10.32 25.63 -0.01
N ARG A 271 -10.60 25.44 1.28
CA ARG A 271 -11.19 26.48 2.14
C ARG A 271 -10.30 27.72 2.20
N GLU A 272 -9.00 27.53 2.46
CA GLU A 272 -8.07 28.64 2.53
C GLU A 272 -7.88 29.35 1.18
N ILE A 273 -7.92 28.61 0.05
CA ILE A 273 -7.89 29.19 -1.30
C ILE A 273 -9.15 30.05 -1.50
N GLU A 274 -10.34 29.55 -1.20
CA GLU A 274 -11.60 30.26 -1.38
C GLU A 274 -11.66 31.54 -0.52
N GLU A 275 -11.25 31.46 0.76
CA GLU A 275 -11.19 32.62 1.67
C GLU A 275 -10.24 33.72 1.17
N LYS A 276 -9.07 33.34 0.63
CA LYS A 276 -8.06 34.32 0.18
C LYS A 276 -8.25 34.83 -1.23
N THR A 277 -9.00 34.15 -2.08
CA THR A 277 -9.10 34.47 -3.49
C THR A 277 -10.52 34.82 -3.94
N GLY A 278 -11.53 34.37 -3.22
CA GLY A 278 -12.94 34.44 -3.62
C GLY A 278 -13.30 33.45 -4.75
N ILE A 279 -12.35 32.58 -5.18
CA ILE A 279 -12.61 31.60 -6.24
C ILE A 279 -13.28 30.38 -5.61
N GLU A 280 -14.42 29.98 -6.16
CA GLU A 280 -15.11 28.78 -5.70
C GLU A 280 -14.20 27.54 -5.82
N SER A 281 -13.97 26.89 -4.69
CA SER A 281 -13.02 25.78 -4.57
C SER A 281 -13.67 24.56 -3.93
N ARG A 282 -13.43 23.37 -4.45
CA ARG A 282 -14.02 22.11 -3.95
C ARG A 282 -12.97 21.04 -3.85
N CYS A 283 -13.12 20.14 -2.88
CA CYS A 283 -12.29 18.96 -2.71
C CYS A 283 -13.09 17.68 -2.93
N THR A 284 -12.48 16.73 -3.60
CA THR A 284 -12.92 15.33 -3.68
C THR A 284 -11.91 14.48 -2.95
N VAL A 285 -12.35 13.75 -1.93
CA VAL A 285 -11.50 12.79 -1.21
C VAL A 285 -11.72 11.42 -1.82
N LEU A 286 -10.70 10.88 -2.49
CA LEU A 286 -10.81 9.58 -3.19
C LEU A 286 -10.84 8.39 -2.21
N GLY A 287 -10.07 8.47 -1.13
CA GLY A 287 -10.10 7.53 -0.02
C GLY A 287 -9.95 6.07 -0.45
N TYR A 288 -10.77 5.20 0.13
CA TYR A 288 -10.70 3.75 -0.07
C TYR A 288 -11.00 3.24 -1.49
N LEU A 289 -11.49 4.06 -2.40
CA LEU A 289 -11.63 3.70 -3.81
C LEU A 289 -10.28 3.27 -4.42
N GLN A 290 -9.19 3.84 -3.93
CA GLN A 290 -7.81 3.51 -4.35
C GLN A 290 -7.35 2.11 -3.91
N ARG A 291 -8.03 1.49 -2.94
CA ARG A 291 -7.70 0.14 -2.43
C ARG A 291 -8.52 -0.96 -3.09
N GLY A 292 -9.61 -0.60 -3.74
CA GLY A 292 -10.57 -1.55 -4.31
C GLY A 292 -10.41 -1.77 -5.81
N GLY A 293 -11.29 -2.61 -6.32
CA GLY A 293 -11.43 -2.84 -7.76
C GLY A 293 -10.47 -3.87 -8.35
N THR A 294 -10.58 -3.99 -9.66
CA THR A 294 -9.80 -4.92 -10.47
C THR A 294 -8.38 -4.41 -10.65
N PRO A 295 -7.33 -5.21 -10.36
CA PRO A 295 -5.95 -4.78 -10.57
C PRO A 295 -5.67 -4.50 -12.06
N THR A 296 -4.87 -3.47 -12.33
CA THR A 296 -4.38 -3.18 -13.68
C THR A 296 -3.57 -4.35 -14.25
N PRO A 297 -3.39 -4.43 -15.57
CA PRO A 297 -2.51 -5.44 -16.16
C PRO A 297 -1.10 -5.42 -15.58
N PHE A 298 -0.56 -4.24 -15.26
CA PHE A 298 0.76 -4.11 -14.64
C PHE A 298 0.79 -4.78 -13.26
N ASP A 299 -0.15 -4.44 -12.37
CA ASP A 299 -0.22 -5.03 -11.04
C ASP A 299 -0.48 -6.54 -11.07
N ARG A 300 -1.28 -7.05 -12.03
CA ARG A 300 -1.48 -8.50 -12.20
C ARG A 300 -0.17 -9.22 -12.55
N VAL A 301 0.61 -8.66 -13.48
CA VAL A 301 1.89 -9.25 -13.91
C VAL A 301 2.91 -9.16 -12.78
N LEU A 302 3.07 -8.00 -12.13
CA LEU A 302 4.00 -7.80 -11.03
C LEU A 302 3.66 -8.71 -9.84
N SER A 303 2.40 -8.75 -9.44
CA SER A 303 1.90 -9.66 -8.38
C SER A 303 2.19 -11.12 -8.68
N THR A 304 1.99 -11.54 -9.96
CA THR A 304 2.29 -12.92 -10.38
C THR A 304 3.79 -13.20 -10.28
N ARG A 305 4.64 -12.29 -10.76
CA ARG A 305 6.11 -12.41 -10.66
C ARG A 305 6.57 -12.52 -9.21
N TYR A 306 6.05 -11.66 -8.33
CA TYR A 306 6.37 -11.71 -6.89
C TYR A 306 5.93 -13.02 -6.24
N GLY A 307 4.72 -13.49 -6.53
CA GLY A 307 4.21 -14.74 -5.96
C GLY A 307 5.01 -15.97 -6.39
N VAL A 308 5.40 -16.05 -7.67
CA VAL A 308 6.28 -17.11 -8.17
C VAL A 308 7.62 -17.06 -7.47
N ALA A 309 8.28 -15.90 -7.45
CA ALA A 309 9.60 -15.74 -6.84
C ALA A 309 9.59 -16.06 -5.33
N ALA A 310 8.52 -15.68 -4.60
CA ALA A 310 8.39 -16.00 -3.18
C ALA A 310 8.28 -17.52 -2.93
N ALA A 311 7.48 -18.23 -3.72
CA ALA A 311 7.38 -19.68 -3.64
C ALA A 311 8.71 -20.37 -3.98
N GLU A 312 9.39 -19.92 -5.03
CA GLU A 312 10.71 -20.43 -5.43
C GLU A 312 11.79 -20.15 -4.36
N ALA A 313 11.79 -18.98 -3.72
CA ALA A 313 12.71 -18.69 -2.61
C ALA A 313 12.51 -19.67 -1.46
N CYS A 314 11.25 -19.97 -1.08
CA CYS A 314 10.97 -21.02 -0.10
C CYS A 314 11.55 -22.39 -0.52
N MET A 315 11.40 -22.76 -1.79
CA MET A 315 11.89 -24.05 -2.33
C MET A 315 13.42 -24.12 -2.37
N ARG A 316 14.09 -23.00 -2.66
CA ARG A 316 15.56 -22.88 -2.60
C ARG A 316 16.09 -22.77 -1.17
N LYS A 317 15.19 -22.72 -0.16
CA LYS A 317 15.51 -22.48 1.25
C LYS A 317 16.19 -21.11 1.50
N GLU A 318 15.86 -20.15 0.68
CA GLU A 318 16.28 -18.76 0.77
C GLU A 318 15.25 -18.03 1.63
N TYR A 319 15.48 -18.05 2.94
CA TYR A 319 14.52 -17.53 3.93
C TYR A 319 14.96 -16.18 4.50
N ASN A 320 14.05 -15.54 5.20
CA ASN A 320 14.23 -14.24 5.86
C ASN A 320 14.57 -13.14 4.84
N VAL A 321 13.93 -13.25 3.68
CA VAL A 321 14.08 -12.31 2.57
C VAL A 321 12.71 -11.75 2.16
N MET A 322 12.73 -10.61 1.48
CA MET A 322 11.60 -10.06 0.73
C MET A 322 11.94 -10.14 -0.76
N VAL A 323 10.98 -10.57 -1.58
CA VAL A 323 11.11 -10.46 -3.03
C VAL A 323 10.95 -9.00 -3.45
N SER A 324 11.78 -8.52 -4.34
CA SER A 324 11.91 -7.09 -4.69
C SER A 324 12.07 -6.91 -6.19
N LEU A 325 11.53 -5.84 -6.74
CA LEU A 325 11.76 -5.45 -8.13
C LEU A 325 12.96 -4.48 -8.19
N GLN A 326 13.98 -4.84 -8.94
CA GLN A 326 15.15 -3.98 -9.20
C GLN A 326 15.59 -4.15 -10.65
N ASN A 327 15.67 -3.05 -11.39
CA ASN A 327 16.06 -3.05 -12.82
C ASN A 327 15.27 -4.09 -13.65
N ASP A 328 13.94 -4.10 -13.48
CA ASP A 328 12.99 -5.04 -14.10
C ASP A 328 13.24 -6.53 -13.79
N LYS A 329 14.01 -6.85 -12.77
CA LYS A 329 14.24 -8.22 -12.30
C LYS A 329 13.67 -8.40 -10.90
N ILE A 330 13.13 -9.61 -10.62
CA ILE A 330 12.79 -9.95 -9.24
C ILE A 330 14.02 -10.54 -8.58
N VAL A 331 14.44 -9.90 -7.51
CA VAL A 331 15.56 -10.29 -6.66
C VAL A 331 15.06 -10.52 -5.23
N THR A 332 15.92 -11.00 -4.35
CA THR A 332 15.65 -11.13 -2.91
C THR A 332 16.51 -10.14 -2.12
N GLU A 333 15.91 -9.50 -1.13
CA GLU A 333 16.57 -8.62 -0.17
C GLU A 333 16.31 -9.10 1.25
N PRO A 334 17.26 -8.93 2.18
CA PRO A 334 17.02 -9.28 3.58
C PRO A 334 15.78 -8.58 4.14
N ILE A 335 14.87 -9.34 4.73
CA ILE A 335 13.58 -8.79 5.22
C ILE A 335 13.79 -7.75 6.33
N GLU A 336 14.89 -7.80 7.07
CA GLU A 336 15.21 -6.82 8.10
C GLU A 336 15.38 -5.39 7.54
N LYS A 337 15.80 -5.26 6.28
CA LYS A 337 15.92 -3.95 5.62
C LYS A 337 14.57 -3.26 5.41
N VAL A 338 13.47 -4.01 5.40
CA VAL A 338 12.11 -3.45 5.26
C VAL A 338 11.69 -2.67 6.51
N ALA A 339 12.27 -2.99 7.67
CA ALA A 339 12.04 -2.27 8.92
C ALA A 339 12.79 -0.93 9.01
N SER A 340 13.54 -0.56 7.96
CA SER A 340 14.21 0.74 7.84
C SER A 340 13.21 1.87 7.51
N GLU A 341 13.73 3.07 7.28
CA GLU A 341 12.91 4.22 6.93
C GLU A 341 12.10 3.99 5.64
N PRO A 342 10.87 4.53 5.55
CA PRO A 342 10.05 4.39 4.36
C PRO A 342 10.72 5.05 3.14
N ARG A 343 10.45 4.51 1.97
CA ARG A 343 10.91 5.05 0.69
C ARG A 343 10.07 6.26 0.30
N LEU A 344 10.57 7.43 0.60
CA LEU A 344 9.96 8.71 0.25
C LEU A 344 10.27 9.11 -1.20
N VAL A 345 9.53 10.11 -1.73
CA VAL A 345 9.83 10.74 -3.03
C VAL A 345 11.07 11.63 -2.88
N PRO A 346 12.18 11.34 -3.59
CA PRO A 346 13.33 12.25 -3.53
C PRO A 346 12.95 13.59 -4.18
N VAL A 347 13.14 14.68 -3.43
CA VAL A 347 12.73 16.03 -3.87
C VAL A 347 13.52 16.55 -5.09
N ASP A 348 14.66 15.94 -5.38
CA ASP A 348 15.53 16.18 -6.54
C ASP A 348 15.37 15.15 -7.66
N SER A 349 14.39 14.24 -7.54
CA SER A 349 14.13 13.18 -8.53
C SER A 349 13.81 13.75 -9.92
N ASP A 350 14.09 12.94 -10.94
CA ASP A 350 13.82 13.29 -12.33
C ASP A 350 12.34 13.62 -12.59
N ILE A 351 11.43 12.89 -11.93
CA ILE A 351 9.98 13.12 -12.08
C ILE A 351 9.54 14.46 -11.47
N ILE A 352 10.10 14.90 -10.34
CA ILE A 352 9.87 16.24 -9.76
C ILE A 352 10.44 17.32 -10.69
N ARG A 353 11.65 17.11 -11.18
CA ARG A 353 12.28 18.01 -12.15
C ARG A 353 11.43 18.13 -13.43
N THR A 354 10.95 17.03 -13.96
CA THR A 354 10.05 17.00 -15.12
C THR A 354 8.79 17.82 -14.88
N GLY A 355 8.12 17.63 -13.73
CA GLY A 355 6.94 18.41 -13.37
C GLY A 355 7.23 19.92 -13.30
N ARG A 356 8.35 20.31 -12.66
CA ARG A 356 8.77 21.73 -12.59
C ARG A 356 9.05 22.33 -13.97
N GLN A 357 9.70 21.58 -14.88
CA GLN A 357 9.94 22.03 -16.26
C GLN A 357 8.66 22.21 -17.07
N MET A 358 7.63 21.45 -16.78
CA MET A 358 6.28 21.63 -17.35
C MET A 358 5.49 22.77 -16.68
N GLY A 359 6.07 23.43 -15.66
CA GLY A 359 5.44 24.53 -14.93
C GLY A 359 4.47 24.07 -13.84
N LEU A 360 4.50 22.83 -13.39
CA LEU A 360 3.72 22.38 -12.25
C LEU A 360 4.23 23.04 -10.95
N CYS A 361 3.29 23.38 -10.06
CA CYS A 361 3.61 23.91 -8.74
C CYS A 361 3.63 22.77 -7.72
N PHE A 362 4.66 22.70 -6.88
CA PHE A 362 4.80 21.73 -5.79
C PHE A 362 4.68 22.38 -4.40
N GLY A 363 4.23 23.63 -4.34
CA GLY A 363 4.05 24.36 -3.09
C GLY A 363 4.97 25.54 -2.85
#